data_0144a44fb65acc488b1dc2915963b651
#
_entry.id   0144a44fb65acc488b1dc2915963b651
#
_cell.length_a   1.000
_cell.length_b   1.000
_cell.length_c   1.000
_cell.angle_alpha   90.00
_cell.angle_beta   90.00
_cell.angle_gamma   90.00
#
_symmetry.space_group_name_H-M   'P 1'
#
loop_
_entity.id
_entity.type
_entity.pdbx_description
1 polymer ?
#
loop_
_entity_poly.entity_id
_entity_poly.type
_entity_poly.pdbx_seq_one_letter_code
_entity_poly.pdbx_strand_id
1 'polypeptide(L)'
;MGILVAYTIEIPKEREMKKKIWLSAAFVISLLPMLMNQYGGRRGVQEISGIINLRNPIGILSVLLFAAGIWLPFPRERAGKILGAVGTVGIVISELYEFFTWHILTITGKFSLEFSFRYAFPAFYIGLASSLAMVIAYFVIQKELGE
;
A
#
# COMPACT_ATOMS: atom_id res chain seq x y z
N MET A 1 -40.80 -21.07 -3.53
CA MET A 1 -40.24 -20.16 -4.54
C MET A 1 -39.56 -18.93 -3.94
N GLY A 2 -40.06 -18.34 -2.86
CA GLY A 2 -39.45 -17.13 -2.22
C GLY A 2 -38.10 -17.34 -1.52
N ILE A 3 -37.83 -18.52 -0.96
CA ILE A 3 -36.61 -18.84 -0.22
C ILE A 3 -35.41 -18.99 -1.15
N LEU A 4 -35.59 -19.55 -2.35
CA LEU A 4 -34.51 -19.73 -3.35
C LEU A 4 -34.04 -18.40 -3.96
N VAL A 5 -34.97 -17.41 -4.11
CA VAL A 5 -34.64 -16.09 -4.66
C VAL A 5 -33.85 -15.25 -3.63
N ALA A 6 -34.19 -15.34 -2.34
CA ALA A 6 -33.47 -14.65 -1.27
C ALA A 6 -32.03 -15.17 -1.14
N TYR A 7 -31.83 -16.48 -1.24
CA TYR A 7 -30.51 -17.11 -1.15
C TYR A 7 -29.59 -16.72 -2.32
N THR A 8 -30.14 -16.54 -3.51
CA THR A 8 -29.34 -16.18 -4.72
C THR A 8 -28.91 -14.71 -4.71
N ILE A 9 -29.59 -13.84 -3.97
CA ILE A 9 -29.26 -12.40 -3.90
C ILE A 9 -28.26 -12.11 -2.77
N GLU A 10 -28.24 -12.89 -1.70
CA GLU A 10 -27.31 -12.66 -0.57
C GLU A 10 -25.88 -13.16 -0.84
N ILE A 11 -25.70 -14.25 -1.55
CA ILE A 11 -24.38 -14.84 -1.84
C ILE A 11 -23.40 -13.86 -2.54
N PRO A 12 -23.79 -13.12 -3.60
CA PRO A 12 -22.90 -12.16 -4.24
C PRO A 12 -22.49 -11.02 -3.31
N LYS A 13 -23.42 -10.52 -2.50
CA LYS A 13 -23.19 -9.40 -1.58
C LYS A 13 -22.25 -9.74 -0.44
N GLU A 14 -22.34 -10.93 0.11
CA GLU A 14 -21.47 -11.46 1.15
C GLU A 14 -20.04 -11.67 0.58
N ARG A 15 -19.93 -12.21 -0.63
CA ARG A 15 -18.66 -12.43 -1.31
C ARG A 15 -17.91 -11.12 -1.55
N GLU A 16 -18.61 -10.09 -2.03
CA GLU A 16 -18.05 -8.75 -2.24
C GLU A 16 -17.59 -8.11 -0.91
N MET A 17 -18.34 -8.26 0.16
CA MET A 17 -17.95 -7.74 1.47
C MET A 17 -16.69 -8.45 2.00
N LYS A 18 -16.63 -9.77 1.91
CA LYS A 18 -15.43 -10.55 2.28
C LYS A 18 -14.21 -10.10 1.50
N LYS A 19 -14.34 -9.89 0.21
CA LYS A 19 -13.28 -9.36 -0.66
C LYS A 19 -12.75 -8.01 -0.17
N LYS A 20 -13.63 -7.06 0.12
CA LYS A 20 -13.26 -5.73 0.63
C LYS A 20 -12.52 -5.83 1.96
N ILE A 21 -12.98 -6.68 2.86
CA ILE A 21 -12.34 -6.92 4.17
C ILE A 21 -10.94 -7.51 3.98
N TRP A 22 -10.80 -8.56 3.15
CA TRP A 22 -9.50 -9.19 2.90
C TRP A 22 -8.50 -8.24 2.26
N LEU A 23 -8.92 -7.46 1.26
CA LEU A 23 -8.07 -6.46 0.62
C LEU A 23 -7.64 -5.37 1.60
N SER A 24 -8.57 -4.89 2.45
CA SER A 24 -8.25 -3.88 3.46
C SER A 24 -7.29 -4.43 4.52
N ALA A 25 -7.52 -5.65 5.00
CA ALA A 25 -6.64 -6.30 5.97
C ALA A 25 -5.23 -6.52 5.40
N ALA A 26 -5.13 -7.04 4.18
CA ALA A 26 -3.85 -7.25 3.51
C ALA A 26 -3.10 -5.94 3.29
N PHE A 27 -3.81 -4.87 2.91
CA PHE A 27 -3.23 -3.54 2.75
C PHE A 27 -2.66 -3.00 4.08
N VAL A 28 -3.44 -3.06 5.16
CA VAL A 28 -2.98 -2.63 6.50
C VAL A 28 -1.77 -3.44 6.95
N ILE A 29 -1.79 -4.77 6.78
CA ILE A 29 -0.67 -5.64 7.13
C ILE A 29 0.58 -5.27 6.33
N SER A 30 0.44 -4.94 5.04
CA SER A 30 1.57 -4.55 4.21
C SER A 30 2.25 -3.26 4.66
N LEU A 31 1.54 -2.39 5.39
CA LEU A 31 2.08 -1.14 5.92
C LEU A 31 2.77 -1.29 7.29
N LEU A 32 2.62 -2.42 7.98
CA LEU A 32 3.20 -2.61 9.32
C LEU A 32 4.72 -2.41 9.39
N PRO A 33 5.53 -2.84 8.39
CA PRO A 33 6.97 -2.58 8.42
C PRO A 33 7.35 -1.09 8.41
N MET A 34 6.43 -0.21 7.98
CA MET A 34 6.66 1.24 8.00
C MET A 34 6.65 1.84 9.42
N LEU A 35 6.15 1.10 10.42
CA LEU A 35 6.25 1.50 11.83
C LEU A 35 7.66 1.35 12.39
N MET A 36 8.52 0.61 11.69
CA MET A 36 9.91 0.41 12.09
C MET A 36 10.82 1.51 11.52
N ASN A 37 12.00 1.68 12.12
CA ASN A 37 13.02 2.58 11.57
C ASN A 37 13.56 1.98 10.27
N GLN A 38 13.48 2.75 9.19
CA GLN A 38 13.86 2.32 7.85
C GLN A 38 15.16 2.97 7.36
N TYR A 39 15.51 4.15 7.89
CA TYR A 39 16.67 4.91 7.42
C TYR A 39 17.46 5.51 8.59
N GLY A 40 18.75 5.79 8.36
CA GLY A 40 19.61 6.49 9.30
C GLY A 40 20.36 5.58 10.28
N GLY A 41 20.51 6.01 11.54
CA GLY A 41 21.02 5.22 12.66
C GLY A 41 22.53 4.96 12.67
N ARG A 42 23.28 5.41 11.69
CA ARG A 42 24.74 5.22 11.61
C ARG A 42 25.47 6.56 11.62
N ARG A 43 26.66 6.59 12.24
CA ARG A 43 27.56 7.77 12.27
C ARG A 43 26.88 9.07 12.74
N GLY A 44 25.98 8.98 13.73
CA GLY A 44 25.28 10.15 14.27
C GLY A 44 24.10 10.65 13.45
N VAL A 45 23.72 9.92 12.38
CA VAL A 45 22.50 10.20 11.62
C VAL A 45 21.29 9.73 12.38
N GLN A 46 20.31 10.60 12.56
CA GLN A 46 19.07 10.26 13.25
C GLN A 46 18.34 9.12 12.53
N GLU A 47 17.77 8.22 13.32
CA GLU A 47 16.90 7.16 12.79
C GLU A 47 15.55 7.74 12.33
N ILE A 48 15.11 7.33 11.16
CA ILE A 48 13.86 7.76 10.54
C ILE A 48 12.95 6.56 10.36
N SER A 49 11.76 6.65 10.94
CA SER A 49 10.71 5.64 10.78
C SER A 49 10.17 5.62 9.35
N GLY A 50 9.79 4.46 8.88
CA GLY A 50 9.10 4.28 7.59
C GLY A 50 7.75 4.99 7.47
N ILE A 51 7.22 5.54 8.56
CA ILE A 51 6.02 6.40 8.53
C ILE A 51 6.20 7.59 7.58
N ILE A 52 7.44 8.01 7.32
CA ILE A 52 7.73 9.07 6.33
C ILE A 52 7.15 8.72 4.96
N ASN A 53 7.15 7.44 4.57
CA ASN A 53 6.57 6.96 3.32
C ASN A 53 5.05 7.24 3.22
N LEU A 54 4.37 7.27 4.35
CA LEU A 54 2.93 7.57 4.43
C LEU A 54 2.62 9.06 4.62
N ARG A 55 3.60 9.85 5.08
CA ARG A 55 3.44 11.28 5.33
C ARG A 55 3.69 12.14 4.11
N ASN A 56 4.42 11.64 3.11
CA ASN A 56 4.61 12.38 1.88
C ASN A 56 3.31 12.41 1.04
N PRO A 57 3.15 13.36 0.13
CA PRO A 57 1.92 13.51 -0.67
C PRO A 57 1.56 12.25 -1.47
N ILE A 58 2.55 11.51 -1.97
CA ILE A 58 2.34 10.29 -2.74
C ILE A 58 1.73 9.21 -1.83
N GLY A 59 2.29 9.02 -0.63
CA GLY A 59 1.79 8.05 0.34
C GLY A 59 0.37 8.36 0.81
N ILE A 60 0.10 9.62 1.18
CA ILE A 60 -1.24 10.06 1.58
C ILE A 60 -2.25 9.79 0.47
N LEU A 61 -1.95 10.24 -0.75
CA LEU A 61 -2.83 10.05 -1.90
C LEU A 61 -3.06 8.57 -2.19
N SER A 62 -2.03 7.74 -2.08
CA SER A 62 -2.11 6.29 -2.30
C SER A 62 -3.06 5.60 -1.34
N VAL A 63 -2.98 5.93 -0.04
CA VAL A 63 -3.91 5.40 0.98
C VAL A 63 -5.35 5.83 0.68
N LEU A 64 -5.55 7.10 0.32
CA LEU A 64 -6.88 7.62 0.00
C LEU A 64 -7.46 6.97 -1.26
N LEU A 65 -6.66 6.81 -2.31
CA LEU A 65 -7.08 6.15 -3.56
C LEU A 65 -7.42 4.67 -3.33
N PHE A 66 -6.61 3.96 -2.54
CA PHE A 66 -6.93 2.58 -2.17
C PHE A 66 -8.25 2.49 -1.41
N ALA A 67 -8.40 3.28 -0.35
CA ALA A 67 -9.61 3.28 0.47
C ALA A 67 -10.86 3.66 -0.36
N ALA A 68 -10.75 4.70 -1.19
CA ALA A 68 -11.83 5.10 -2.10
C ALA A 68 -12.18 3.98 -3.07
N GLY A 69 -11.18 3.37 -3.71
CA GLY A 69 -11.38 2.30 -4.69
C GLY A 69 -12.07 1.05 -4.13
N ILE A 70 -11.85 0.75 -2.84
CA ILE A 70 -12.44 -0.41 -2.17
C ILE A 70 -13.84 -0.10 -1.60
N TRP A 71 -14.02 1.07 -0.99
CA TRP A 71 -15.19 1.33 -0.16
C TRP A 71 -16.22 2.27 -0.77
N LEU A 72 -15.84 3.16 -1.70
CA LEU A 72 -16.82 4.03 -2.33
C LEU A 72 -17.63 3.31 -3.43
N PRO A 73 -18.91 3.62 -3.56
CA PRO A 73 -19.73 3.11 -4.66
C PRO A 73 -19.40 3.87 -5.94
N PHE A 74 -18.88 3.17 -6.93
CA PHE A 74 -18.66 3.75 -8.26
C PHE A 74 -19.72 3.26 -9.24
N PRO A 75 -20.22 4.13 -10.12
CA PRO A 75 -21.17 3.74 -11.17
C PRO A 75 -20.61 2.66 -12.12
N ARG A 76 -19.29 2.66 -12.27
CA ARG A 76 -18.55 1.64 -13.00
C ARG A 76 -17.60 0.94 -12.05
N GLU A 77 -17.81 -0.33 -11.80
CA GLU A 77 -16.96 -1.17 -10.94
C GLU A 77 -15.48 -1.10 -11.33
N ARG A 78 -15.21 -0.98 -12.64
CA ARG A 78 -13.84 -0.83 -13.18
C ARG A 78 -13.12 0.40 -12.62
N ALA A 79 -13.81 1.50 -12.37
CA ALA A 79 -13.20 2.71 -11.81
C ALA A 79 -12.69 2.47 -10.39
N GLY A 80 -13.47 1.81 -9.53
CA GLY A 80 -13.03 1.42 -8.18
C GLY A 80 -11.82 0.49 -8.22
N LYS A 81 -11.83 -0.51 -9.11
CA LYS A 81 -10.68 -1.42 -9.30
C LYS A 81 -9.41 -0.68 -9.72
N ILE A 82 -9.51 0.28 -10.63
CA ILE A 82 -8.35 1.10 -11.07
C ILE A 82 -7.84 1.96 -9.91
N LEU A 83 -8.71 2.64 -9.17
CA LEU A 83 -8.30 3.47 -8.05
C LEU A 83 -7.60 2.67 -6.96
N GLY A 84 -8.13 1.50 -6.61
CA GLY A 84 -7.49 0.60 -5.66
C GLY A 84 -6.13 0.10 -6.15
N ALA A 85 -6.00 -0.25 -7.43
CA ALA A 85 -4.72 -0.64 -8.03
C ALA A 85 -3.71 0.51 -7.99
N VAL A 86 -4.11 1.72 -8.37
CA VAL A 86 -3.25 2.92 -8.31
C VAL A 86 -2.83 3.20 -6.87
N GLY A 87 -3.72 3.03 -5.90
CA GLY A 87 -3.40 3.17 -4.48
C GLY A 87 -2.32 2.19 -4.01
N THR A 88 -2.43 0.89 -4.34
CA THR A 88 -1.42 -0.11 -3.95
C THR A 88 -0.06 0.15 -4.61
N VAL A 89 -0.04 0.44 -5.90
CA VAL A 89 1.20 0.76 -6.64
C VAL A 89 1.81 2.07 -6.13
N GLY A 90 0.98 3.04 -5.78
CA GLY A 90 1.44 4.32 -5.24
C GLY A 90 2.19 4.20 -3.92
N ILE A 91 1.85 3.22 -3.06
CA ILE A 91 2.63 2.95 -1.85
C ILE A 91 4.05 2.51 -2.21
N VAL A 92 4.22 1.61 -3.18
CA VAL A 92 5.56 1.19 -3.65
C VAL A 92 6.35 2.37 -4.19
N ILE A 93 5.69 3.24 -4.98
CA ILE A 93 6.31 4.47 -5.50
C ILE A 93 6.72 5.40 -4.36
N SER A 94 5.90 5.53 -3.33
CA SER A 94 6.20 6.36 -2.16
C SER A 94 7.42 5.85 -1.38
N GLU A 95 7.53 4.53 -1.18
CA GLU A 95 8.70 3.91 -0.53
C GLU A 95 9.98 4.14 -1.34
N LEU A 96 9.92 3.96 -2.66
CA LEU A 96 11.06 4.21 -3.53
C LEU A 96 11.43 5.69 -3.58
N TYR A 97 10.43 6.58 -3.60
CA TYR A 97 10.66 8.02 -3.54
C TYR A 97 11.43 8.41 -2.26
N GLU A 98 10.97 7.97 -1.10
CA GLU A 98 11.65 8.25 0.16
C GLU A 98 13.02 7.59 0.21
N PHE A 99 13.17 6.34 -0.24
CA PHE A 99 14.45 5.66 -0.30
C PHE A 99 15.52 6.47 -1.04
N PHE A 100 15.14 7.13 -2.13
CA PHE A 100 16.09 7.93 -2.91
C PHE A 100 16.25 9.38 -2.41
N THR A 101 15.29 9.91 -1.64
CA THR A 101 15.25 11.36 -1.34
C THR A 101 15.37 11.71 0.13
N TRP A 102 15.12 10.79 1.07
CA TRP A 102 15.09 11.08 2.50
C TRP A 102 16.37 11.80 2.99
N HIS A 103 17.53 11.42 2.48
CA HIS A 103 18.83 12.00 2.89
C HIS A 103 19.12 13.37 2.25
N ILE A 104 18.44 13.72 1.17
CA ILE A 104 18.66 14.99 0.47
C ILE A 104 18.27 16.16 1.40
N LEU A 105 17.06 16.09 1.96
CA LEU A 105 16.54 17.17 2.82
C LEU A 105 17.12 17.11 4.24
N THR A 106 17.51 15.93 4.70
CA THR A 106 17.91 15.73 6.10
C THR A 106 19.41 15.89 6.34
N ILE A 107 20.28 15.56 5.37
CA ILE A 107 21.71 15.40 5.63
C ILE A 107 22.61 15.97 4.54
N THR A 108 22.41 15.58 3.27
CA THR A 108 23.44 15.76 2.23
C THR A 108 23.22 16.95 1.33
N GLY A 109 21.98 17.42 1.17
CA GLY A 109 21.59 18.41 0.17
C GLY A 109 21.78 17.96 -1.28
N LYS A 110 22.25 16.73 -1.51
CA LYS A 110 22.55 16.14 -2.82
C LYS A 110 22.03 14.72 -2.92
N PHE A 111 21.61 14.32 -4.10
CA PHE A 111 21.28 12.94 -4.40
C PHE A 111 22.51 12.04 -4.33
N SER A 112 22.41 10.91 -3.64
CA SER A 112 23.46 9.90 -3.56
C SER A 112 22.86 8.51 -3.40
N LEU A 113 23.03 7.68 -4.43
CA LEU A 113 22.57 6.30 -4.41
C LEU A 113 23.29 5.47 -3.36
N GLU A 114 24.59 5.70 -3.22
CA GLU A 114 25.42 5.07 -2.19
C GLU A 114 24.88 5.35 -0.79
N PHE A 115 24.45 6.58 -0.53
CA PHE A 115 23.90 7.00 0.75
C PHE A 115 22.56 6.31 1.04
N SER A 116 21.69 6.20 0.03
CA SER A 116 20.43 5.50 0.15
C SER A 116 20.61 4.05 0.60
N PHE A 117 21.52 3.31 -0.05
CA PHE A 117 21.77 1.91 0.30
C PHE A 117 22.52 1.74 1.62
N ARG A 118 23.50 2.60 1.90
CA ARG A 118 24.33 2.51 3.12
C ARG A 118 23.54 2.70 4.41
N TYR A 119 22.49 3.54 4.37
CA TYR A 119 21.71 3.93 5.53
C TYR A 119 20.30 3.34 5.55
N ALA A 120 19.96 2.46 4.63
CA ALA A 120 18.71 1.70 4.68
C ALA A 120 18.83 0.54 5.68
N PHE A 121 17.83 0.41 6.54
CA PHE A 121 17.67 -0.73 7.44
C PHE A 121 17.01 -1.91 6.72
N PRO A 122 17.18 -3.15 7.23
CA PRO A 122 16.45 -4.31 6.73
C PRO A 122 14.93 -4.12 6.70
N ALA A 123 14.38 -3.33 7.64
CA ALA A 123 12.96 -2.99 7.69
C ALA A 123 12.44 -2.29 6.43
N PHE A 124 13.28 -1.49 5.75
CA PHE A 124 12.92 -0.91 4.45
C PHE A 124 12.69 -1.99 3.39
N TYR A 125 13.60 -2.95 3.27
CA TYR A 125 13.48 -4.03 2.27
C TYR A 125 12.31 -4.96 2.57
N ILE A 126 12.02 -5.21 3.85
CA ILE A 126 10.84 -5.96 4.28
C ILE A 126 9.56 -5.18 3.91
N GLY A 127 9.54 -3.87 4.15
CA GLY A 127 8.44 -2.98 3.77
C GLY A 127 8.18 -3.01 2.28
N LEU A 128 9.21 -2.78 1.48
CA LEU A 128 9.12 -2.80 0.01
C LEU A 128 8.62 -4.16 -0.52
N ALA A 129 9.16 -5.27 0.02
CA ALA A 129 8.71 -6.61 -0.36
C ALA A 129 7.23 -6.84 0.03
N SER A 130 6.81 -6.36 1.20
CA SER A 130 5.43 -6.44 1.67
C SER A 130 4.47 -5.63 0.80
N SER A 131 4.86 -4.42 0.40
CA SER A 131 4.07 -3.57 -0.50
C SER A 131 3.97 -4.16 -1.91
N LEU A 132 5.05 -4.75 -2.44
CA LEU A 132 5.02 -5.48 -3.71
C LEU A 132 4.12 -6.71 -3.64
N ALA A 133 4.20 -7.48 -2.54
CA ALA A 133 3.30 -8.61 -2.32
C ALA A 133 1.82 -8.17 -2.26
N MET A 134 1.53 -7.00 -1.66
CA MET A 134 0.19 -6.43 -1.65
C MET A 134 -0.30 -6.08 -3.05
N VAL A 135 0.56 -5.52 -3.93
CA VAL A 135 0.19 -5.27 -5.32
C VAL A 135 -0.23 -6.56 -6.01
N ILE A 136 0.57 -7.62 -5.87
CA ILE A 136 0.27 -8.94 -6.46
C ILE A 136 -1.04 -9.48 -5.88
N ALA A 137 -1.20 -9.47 -4.56
CA ALA A 137 -2.41 -9.95 -3.88
C ALA A 137 -3.66 -9.18 -4.35
N TYR A 138 -3.55 -7.87 -4.55
CA TYR A 138 -4.63 -7.05 -5.07
C TYR A 138 -5.14 -7.58 -6.42
N PHE A 139 -4.25 -7.80 -7.38
CA PHE A 139 -4.64 -8.28 -8.71
C PHE A 139 -5.17 -9.72 -8.68
N VAL A 140 -4.56 -10.61 -7.88
CA VAL A 140 -5.02 -12.00 -7.73
C VAL A 140 -6.44 -12.03 -7.14
N ILE A 141 -6.68 -11.33 -6.03
CA ILE A 141 -7.99 -11.30 -5.37
C ILE A 141 -9.05 -10.65 -6.28
N GLN A 142 -8.67 -9.61 -7.03
CA GLN A 142 -9.60 -8.97 -7.97
C GLN A 142 -9.99 -9.91 -9.12
N LYS A 143 -9.09 -10.78 -9.57
CA LYS A 143 -9.36 -11.76 -10.62
C LYS A 143 -10.23 -12.90 -10.09
N GLU A 144 -9.82 -13.56 -9.01
CA GLU A 144 -10.49 -14.76 -8.49
C GLU A 144 -11.90 -14.52 -7.97
N LEU A 145 -12.16 -13.35 -7.40
CA LEU A 145 -13.48 -12.99 -6.86
C LEU A 145 -14.32 -12.15 -7.82
N GLY A 146 -13.82 -11.86 -9.01
CA GLY A 146 -14.54 -11.13 -10.07
C GLY A 146 -15.11 -12.02 -11.17
N GLU A 147 -14.82 -13.34 -11.12
CA GLU A 147 -15.46 -14.41 -11.91
C GLU A 147 -16.53 -15.11 -11.07
#